data_aa3ac1e255ea8de60ada7547da304143
#
_entry.id   aa3ac1e255ea8de60ada7547da304143
#
_cell.length_a   1.000
_cell.length_b   1.000
_cell.length_c   1.000
_cell.angle_alpha   90.00
_cell.angle_beta   90.00
_cell.angle_gamma   90.00
#
_symmetry.space_group_name_H-M   'P 1'
#
loop_
_entity.id
_entity.type
_entity.pdbx_description
1 polymer ?
#
loop_
_entity_poly.entity_id
_entity_poly.type
_entity_poly.pdbx_seq_one_letter_code
_entity_poly.pdbx_strand_id
1 'polypeptide(L)'
;KRQVGNFLFTESKFIAGCATGNGFLCFSAIYSALIGIAKNHYIRFSYDEGYKISSETVMFGYFGLLIALSGIAYSVYMGRLVLYPSAVSYTVWQGVLIAFVCTCDVSVAVYGLINVPKKESSLLLFGKKLLNLAAAIPAAVMAHVALNACTALPDKSYWDGVFGILAGTALSFMGVFMMLYTRRHKLSLIHISE
;
A
#
# COMPACT_ATOMS: atom_id res chain seq x y z
N LYS A 1 -13.13 8.34 -14.40
CA LYS A 1 -13.92 8.70 -13.18
C LYS A 1 -13.34 8.12 -11.87
N ARG A 2 -12.92 6.85 -11.83
CA ARG A 2 -12.35 6.23 -10.59
C ARG A 2 -11.00 6.83 -10.14
N GLN A 3 -10.17 7.31 -11.07
CA GLN A 3 -8.87 7.92 -10.73
C GLN A 3 -8.99 9.28 -10.06
N VAL A 4 -9.93 10.10 -10.51
CA VAL A 4 -10.19 11.42 -9.93
C VAL A 4 -10.60 11.29 -8.45
N GLY A 5 -11.43 10.29 -8.11
CA GLY A 5 -11.82 10.03 -6.74
C GLY A 5 -10.65 9.65 -5.82
N ASN A 6 -9.72 8.81 -6.30
CA ASN A 6 -8.53 8.42 -5.51
C ASN A 6 -7.57 9.61 -5.30
N PHE A 7 -7.42 10.48 -6.29
CA PHE A 7 -6.58 11.65 -6.19
C PHE A 7 -7.16 12.68 -5.21
N LEU A 8 -8.45 12.99 -5.32
CA LEU A 8 -9.18 13.87 -4.40
C LEU A 8 -9.12 13.36 -2.95
N PHE A 9 -9.24 12.05 -2.76
CA PHE A 9 -9.14 11.45 -1.42
C PHE A 9 -7.73 11.56 -0.83
N THR A 10 -6.70 11.42 -1.66
CA THR A 10 -5.30 11.59 -1.25
C THR A 10 -5.01 13.05 -0.89
N GLU A 11 -5.49 14.00 -1.69
CA GLU A 11 -5.33 15.44 -1.41
C GLU A 11 -6.06 15.84 -0.12
N SER A 12 -7.28 15.35 0.09
CA SER A 12 -8.03 15.66 1.31
C SER A 12 -7.34 15.13 2.58
N LYS A 13 -6.72 13.94 2.54
CA LYS A 13 -5.90 13.41 3.63
C LYS A 13 -4.66 14.28 3.90
N PHE A 14 -4.00 14.75 2.84
CA PHE A 14 -2.81 15.59 2.99
C PHE A 14 -3.15 16.94 3.61
N ILE A 15 -4.20 17.59 3.13
CA ILE A 15 -4.70 18.87 3.66
C ILE A 15 -5.12 18.70 5.13
N ALA A 16 -5.88 17.64 5.44
CA ALA A 16 -6.28 17.35 6.81
C ALA A 16 -5.07 17.09 7.72
N GLY A 17 -4.08 16.36 7.23
CA GLY A 17 -2.84 16.09 7.97
C GLY A 17 -2.05 17.36 8.27
N CYS A 18 -1.90 18.24 7.28
CA CYS A 18 -1.23 19.53 7.47
C CYS A 18 -2.01 20.45 8.43
N ALA A 19 -3.33 20.55 8.26
CA ALA A 19 -4.18 21.40 9.09
C ALA A 19 -4.23 20.95 10.56
N THR A 20 -4.15 19.65 10.82
CA THR A 20 -4.17 19.07 12.18
C THR A 20 -2.78 18.83 12.77
N GLY A 21 -1.71 19.08 12.03
CA GLY A 21 -0.34 18.75 12.43
C GLY A 21 -0.11 17.22 12.57
N ASN A 22 -0.99 16.39 12.00
CA ASN A 22 -0.92 14.95 12.10
C ASN A 22 0.01 14.37 11.02
N GLY A 23 1.28 14.15 11.41
CA GLY A 23 2.30 13.58 10.50
C GLY A 23 1.93 12.22 9.94
N PHE A 24 1.11 11.41 10.63
CA PHE A 24 0.64 10.12 10.13
C PHE A 24 -0.28 10.28 8.90
N LEU A 25 -1.20 11.24 8.94
CA LEU A 25 -2.07 11.53 7.80
C LEU A 25 -1.29 12.07 6.61
N CYS A 26 -0.31 12.95 6.84
CA CYS A 26 0.56 13.45 5.78
C CYS A 26 1.35 12.31 5.13
N PHE A 27 1.95 11.43 5.93
CA PHE A 27 2.71 10.30 5.42
C PHE A 27 1.82 9.29 4.66
N SER A 28 0.64 8.99 5.20
CA SER A 28 -0.36 8.14 4.53
C SER A 28 -0.80 8.71 3.18
N ALA A 29 -0.92 10.04 3.07
CA ALA A 29 -1.25 10.71 1.82
C ALA A 29 -0.12 10.58 0.78
N ILE A 30 1.15 10.81 1.18
CA ILE A 30 2.33 10.63 0.31
C ILE A 30 2.40 9.19 -0.19
N TYR A 31 2.23 8.22 0.71
CA TYR A 31 2.19 6.81 0.37
C TYR A 31 1.09 6.49 -0.66
N SER A 32 -0.12 6.99 -0.44
CA SER A 32 -1.25 6.83 -1.36
C SER A 32 -0.98 7.47 -2.73
N ALA A 33 -0.28 8.62 -2.77
CA ALA A 33 0.15 9.27 -4.01
C ALA A 33 1.13 8.39 -4.81
N LEU A 34 2.13 7.82 -4.16
CA LEU A 34 3.11 6.92 -4.81
C LEU A 34 2.42 5.70 -5.43
N ILE A 35 1.52 5.06 -4.70
CA ILE A 35 0.73 3.94 -5.23
C ILE A 35 -0.21 4.41 -6.37
N GLY A 36 -0.77 5.61 -6.28
CA GLY A 36 -1.56 6.24 -7.33
C GLY A 36 -0.77 6.44 -8.63
N ILE A 37 0.48 6.90 -8.53
CA ILE A 37 1.40 7.04 -9.66
C ILE A 37 1.68 5.67 -10.30
N ALA A 38 1.96 4.65 -9.49
CA ALA A 38 2.18 3.29 -9.99
C ALA A 38 0.94 2.74 -10.76
N LYS A 39 -0.27 2.99 -10.22
CA LYS A 39 -1.53 2.62 -10.90
C LYS A 39 -1.75 3.39 -12.20
N ASN A 40 -1.35 4.66 -12.26
CA ASN A 40 -1.44 5.45 -13.49
C ASN A 40 -0.48 4.92 -14.57
N HIS A 41 0.74 4.55 -14.19
CA HIS A 41 1.68 3.88 -15.09
C HIS A 41 1.12 2.55 -15.63
N TYR A 42 0.48 1.75 -14.74
CA TYR A 42 -0.22 0.54 -15.18
C TYR A 42 -1.24 0.82 -16.28
N ILE A 43 -2.09 1.83 -16.10
CA ILE A 43 -3.15 2.16 -17.05
C ILE A 43 -2.56 2.60 -18.38
N ARG A 44 -1.59 3.52 -18.38
CA ARG A 44 -0.91 3.96 -19.61
C ARG A 44 -0.29 2.79 -20.36
N PHE A 45 0.38 1.93 -19.65
CA PHE A 45 1.03 0.76 -20.21
C PHE A 45 0.02 -0.27 -20.78
N SER A 46 -1.14 -0.43 -20.13
CA SER A 46 -2.21 -1.36 -20.56
C SER A 46 -2.94 -0.90 -21.84
N TYR A 47 -2.83 0.38 -22.20
CA TYR A 47 -3.43 0.94 -23.42
C TYR A 47 -2.46 1.04 -24.60
N ASP A 48 -1.19 0.71 -24.42
CA ASP A 48 -0.18 0.76 -25.48
C ASP A 48 -0.26 -0.50 -26.36
N GLU A 49 -0.63 -0.34 -27.63
CA GLU A 49 -0.84 -1.44 -28.59
C GLU A 49 0.46 -2.18 -28.97
N GLY A 50 1.64 -1.63 -28.62
CA GLY A 50 2.95 -2.24 -28.83
C GLY A 50 3.40 -3.25 -27.78
N TYR A 51 2.48 -3.75 -26.97
CA TYR A 51 2.70 -4.56 -25.78
C TYR A 51 3.41 -5.90 -26.04
N LYS A 52 4.57 -6.12 -25.42
CA LYS A 52 5.29 -7.40 -25.42
C LYS A 52 5.32 -8.03 -24.03
N ILE A 53 5.22 -9.36 -23.95
CA ILE A 53 5.28 -10.13 -22.67
C ILE A 53 6.52 -9.77 -21.83
N SER A 54 7.66 -9.48 -22.46
CA SER A 54 8.87 -9.05 -21.76
C SER A 54 8.68 -7.72 -21.00
N SER A 55 7.79 -6.86 -21.49
CA SER A 55 7.45 -5.58 -20.86
C SER A 55 6.59 -5.75 -19.60
N GLU A 56 5.71 -6.77 -19.53
CA GLU A 56 4.92 -7.09 -18.31
C GLU A 56 5.83 -7.43 -17.13
N THR A 57 6.83 -8.27 -17.39
CA THR A 57 7.78 -8.69 -16.37
C THR A 57 8.56 -7.50 -15.81
N VAL A 58 8.97 -6.56 -16.69
CA VAL A 58 9.66 -5.33 -16.26
C VAL A 58 8.76 -4.47 -15.40
N MET A 59 7.49 -4.27 -15.82
CA MET A 59 6.52 -3.47 -15.06
C MET A 59 6.18 -4.12 -13.73
N PHE A 60 6.07 -5.44 -13.67
CA PHE A 60 5.86 -6.15 -12.42
C PHE A 60 7.02 -5.93 -11.43
N GLY A 61 8.26 -5.96 -11.92
CA GLY A 61 9.44 -5.65 -11.11
C GLY A 61 9.48 -4.19 -10.65
N TYR A 62 9.06 -3.25 -11.49
CA TYR A 62 8.93 -1.84 -11.14
C TYR A 62 7.90 -1.62 -10.02
N PHE A 63 6.74 -2.27 -10.10
CA PHE A 63 5.76 -2.24 -9.01
C PHE A 63 6.33 -2.83 -7.72
N GLY A 64 7.08 -3.93 -7.82
CA GLY A 64 7.78 -4.52 -6.69
C GLY A 64 8.76 -3.55 -6.02
N LEU A 65 9.55 -2.83 -6.80
CA LEU A 65 10.47 -1.80 -6.29
C LEU A 65 9.72 -0.68 -5.55
N LEU A 66 8.65 -0.16 -6.14
CA LEU A 66 7.85 0.89 -5.50
C LEU A 66 7.23 0.42 -4.18
N ILE A 67 6.69 -0.81 -4.15
CA ILE A 67 6.11 -1.40 -2.94
C ILE A 67 7.20 -1.59 -1.87
N ALA A 68 8.39 -2.12 -2.25
CA ALA A 68 9.49 -2.34 -1.31
C ALA A 68 9.97 -1.02 -0.69
N LEU A 69 10.22 -0.01 -1.50
CA LEU A 69 10.65 1.31 -1.02
C LEU A 69 9.58 1.96 -0.13
N SER A 70 8.32 1.86 -0.52
CA SER A 70 7.20 2.37 0.27
C SER A 70 7.09 1.65 1.62
N GLY A 71 7.30 0.33 1.65
CA GLY A 71 7.29 -0.47 2.88
C GLY A 71 8.43 -0.09 3.83
N ILE A 72 9.64 0.10 3.32
CA ILE A 72 10.80 0.57 4.10
C ILE A 72 10.50 1.95 4.70
N ALA A 73 10.08 2.91 3.88
CA ALA A 73 9.76 4.26 4.33
C ALA A 73 8.65 4.25 5.39
N TYR A 74 7.65 3.39 5.23
CA TYR A 74 6.57 3.22 6.19
C TYR A 74 7.06 2.63 7.51
N SER A 75 7.92 1.60 7.48
CA SER A 75 8.53 1.02 8.69
C SER A 75 9.37 2.03 9.46
N VAL A 76 10.18 2.83 8.75
CA VAL A 76 11.00 3.90 9.37
C VAL A 76 10.12 4.96 10.03
N TYR A 77 9.05 5.39 9.33
CA TYR A 77 8.11 6.34 9.89
C TYR A 77 7.40 5.82 11.15
N MET A 78 6.92 4.57 11.12
CA MET A 78 6.23 3.96 12.25
C MET A 78 7.20 3.65 13.41
N GLY A 79 8.49 3.40 13.12
CA GLY A 79 9.53 3.26 14.13
C GLY A 79 9.72 4.52 14.97
N ARG A 80 9.42 5.70 14.44
CA ARG A 80 9.38 6.95 15.21
C ARG A 80 8.39 6.89 16.37
N LEU A 81 7.22 6.25 16.19
CA LEU A 81 6.19 6.14 17.26
C LEU A 81 6.65 5.25 18.42
N VAL A 82 7.56 4.31 18.14
CA VAL A 82 8.20 3.47 19.18
C VAL A 82 9.19 4.31 20.00
N LEU A 83 9.99 5.15 19.33
CA LEU A 83 11.04 5.96 19.97
C LEU A 83 10.51 7.25 20.60
N TYR A 84 9.53 7.86 19.96
CA TYR A 84 8.93 9.13 20.34
C TYR A 84 7.41 8.98 20.40
N PRO A 85 6.86 8.46 21.51
CA PRO A 85 5.44 8.23 21.63
C PRO A 85 4.65 9.53 21.42
N SER A 86 3.68 9.48 20.54
CA SER A 86 2.72 10.56 20.31
C SER A 86 1.30 9.99 20.37
N ALA A 87 0.55 10.38 21.39
CA ALA A 87 -0.82 9.90 21.55
C ALA A 87 -1.74 10.61 20.54
N VAL A 88 -2.40 9.83 19.71
CA VAL A 88 -3.56 10.28 18.93
C VAL A 88 -4.80 9.97 19.76
N SER A 89 -5.66 10.96 19.99
CA SER A 89 -6.92 10.77 20.69
C SER A 89 -8.08 10.93 19.71
N TYR A 90 -8.94 9.92 19.67
CA TYR A 90 -10.21 9.98 18.95
C TYR A 90 -11.36 9.79 19.93
N THR A 91 -12.50 10.39 19.64
CA THR A 91 -13.74 9.98 20.30
C THR A 91 -14.10 8.57 19.82
N VAL A 92 -14.82 7.81 20.67
CA VAL A 92 -15.19 6.42 20.35
C VAL A 92 -15.87 6.31 19.00
N TRP A 93 -16.79 7.22 18.67
CA TRP A 93 -17.49 7.25 17.38
C TRP A 93 -16.55 7.49 16.20
N GLN A 94 -15.59 8.41 16.34
CA GLN A 94 -14.59 8.66 15.31
C GLN A 94 -13.70 7.43 15.09
N GLY A 95 -13.25 6.81 16.18
CA GLY A 95 -12.41 5.60 16.09
C GLY A 95 -13.13 4.44 15.40
N VAL A 96 -14.38 4.17 15.80
CA VAL A 96 -15.19 3.10 15.20
C VAL A 96 -15.46 3.37 13.71
N LEU A 97 -15.82 4.61 13.36
CA LEU A 97 -16.07 4.97 11.95
C LEU A 97 -14.82 4.82 11.08
N ILE A 98 -13.66 5.30 11.56
CA ILE A 98 -12.38 5.16 10.86
C ILE A 98 -12.04 3.68 10.68
N ALA A 99 -12.14 2.88 11.75
CA ALA A 99 -11.86 1.45 11.71
C ALA A 99 -12.77 0.72 10.73
N PHE A 100 -14.06 1.05 10.70
CA PHE A 100 -15.02 0.45 9.77
C PHE A 100 -14.65 0.75 8.30
N VAL A 101 -14.42 2.03 7.96
CA VAL A 101 -14.05 2.43 6.59
C VAL A 101 -12.75 1.75 6.15
N CYS A 102 -11.73 1.75 7.02
CA CYS A 102 -10.44 1.13 6.72
C CYS A 102 -10.57 -0.40 6.55
N THR A 103 -11.40 -1.06 7.35
CA THR A 103 -11.67 -2.51 7.22
C THR A 103 -12.37 -2.83 5.90
N CYS A 104 -13.30 -1.99 5.46
CA CYS A 104 -13.92 -2.11 4.13
C CYS A 104 -12.86 -2.02 3.01
N ASP A 105 -11.95 -1.06 3.06
CA ASP A 105 -10.88 -0.90 2.06
C ASP A 105 -9.98 -2.14 1.99
N VAL A 106 -9.57 -2.67 3.14
CA VAL A 106 -8.77 -3.91 3.22
C VAL A 106 -9.54 -5.09 2.64
N SER A 107 -10.81 -5.25 3.01
CA SER A 107 -11.67 -6.35 2.55
C SER A 107 -11.82 -6.33 1.02
N VAL A 108 -12.05 -5.16 0.43
CA VAL A 108 -12.14 -5.00 -1.03
C VAL A 108 -10.82 -5.33 -1.73
N ALA A 109 -9.68 -4.95 -1.14
CA ALA A 109 -8.38 -5.25 -1.72
C ALA A 109 -8.07 -6.75 -1.69
N VAL A 110 -8.33 -7.41 -0.56
CA VAL A 110 -8.14 -8.87 -0.37
C VAL A 110 -9.09 -9.65 -1.29
N TYR A 111 -10.37 -9.31 -1.31
CA TYR A 111 -11.35 -9.91 -2.21
C TYR A 111 -10.92 -9.80 -3.67
N GLY A 112 -10.44 -8.60 -4.07
CA GLY A 112 -9.93 -8.37 -5.41
C GLY A 112 -8.70 -9.22 -5.76
N LEU A 113 -7.85 -9.57 -4.78
CA LEU A 113 -6.69 -10.43 -4.98
C LEU A 113 -7.09 -11.91 -5.14
N ILE A 114 -8.01 -12.39 -4.30
CA ILE A 114 -8.47 -13.79 -4.32
C ILE A 114 -9.22 -14.08 -5.61
N ASN A 115 -10.04 -13.15 -6.10
CA ASN A 115 -10.87 -13.32 -7.28
C ASN A 115 -10.20 -12.82 -8.57
N VAL A 116 -8.93 -13.14 -8.79
CA VAL A 116 -8.28 -12.90 -10.09
C VAL A 116 -8.79 -13.93 -11.11
N PRO A 117 -9.38 -13.50 -12.25
CA PRO A 117 -9.87 -14.43 -13.27
C PRO A 117 -8.72 -15.28 -13.83
N LYS A 118 -8.84 -16.58 -13.77
CA LYS A 118 -7.81 -17.52 -14.27
C LYS A 118 -7.55 -17.38 -15.77
N LYS A 119 -8.57 -16.96 -16.55
CA LYS A 119 -8.49 -16.80 -18.02
C LYS A 119 -7.78 -15.53 -18.47
N GLU A 120 -7.69 -14.51 -17.61
CA GLU A 120 -7.08 -13.20 -17.94
C GLU A 120 -5.87 -12.91 -17.04
N SER A 121 -5.28 -13.93 -16.42
CA SER A 121 -4.20 -13.78 -15.44
C SER A 121 -2.88 -13.37 -16.10
N SER A 122 -2.84 -12.14 -16.63
CA SER A 122 -1.56 -11.52 -16.98
C SER A 122 -0.80 -11.18 -15.70
N LEU A 123 0.52 -11.29 -15.75
CA LEU A 123 1.40 -10.89 -14.65
C LEU A 123 1.15 -9.44 -14.24
N LEU A 124 0.82 -8.60 -15.22
CA LEU A 124 0.48 -7.19 -15.02
C LEU A 124 -0.81 -7.01 -14.20
N LEU A 125 -1.85 -7.79 -14.47
CA LEU A 125 -3.09 -7.75 -13.70
C LEU A 125 -2.85 -8.17 -12.25
N PHE A 126 -2.05 -9.20 -12.03
CA PHE A 126 -1.64 -9.64 -10.70
C PHE A 126 -0.86 -8.54 -9.97
N GLY A 127 0.11 -7.89 -10.64
CA GLY A 127 0.85 -6.75 -10.11
C GLY A 127 -0.07 -5.59 -9.68
N LYS A 128 -1.09 -5.27 -10.48
CA LYS A 128 -2.12 -4.27 -10.11
C LYS A 128 -2.88 -4.65 -8.86
N LYS A 129 -3.21 -5.94 -8.69
CA LYS A 129 -3.91 -6.42 -7.49
C LYS A 129 -3.02 -6.34 -6.26
N LEU A 130 -1.73 -6.64 -6.38
CA LEU A 130 -0.75 -6.43 -5.31
C LEU A 130 -0.57 -4.95 -4.96
N LEU A 131 -0.59 -4.04 -5.94
CA LEU A 131 -0.61 -2.61 -5.68
C LEU A 131 -1.86 -2.17 -4.88
N ASN A 132 -3.03 -2.75 -5.16
CA ASN A 132 -4.23 -2.46 -4.39
C ASN A 132 -4.12 -2.96 -2.95
N LEU A 133 -3.57 -4.16 -2.76
CA LEU A 133 -3.29 -4.69 -1.42
C LEU A 133 -2.28 -3.82 -0.67
N ALA A 134 -1.19 -3.42 -1.34
CA ALA A 134 -0.21 -2.51 -0.76
C ALA A 134 -0.85 -1.19 -0.32
N ALA A 135 -1.79 -0.64 -1.10
CA ALA A 135 -2.53 0.57 -0.74
C ALA A 135 -3.45 0.38 0.48
N ALA A 136 -3.94 -0.83 0.71
CA ALA A 136 -4.85 -1.15 1.82
C ALA A 136 -4.12 -1.39 3.16
N ILE A 137 -2.82 -1.73 3.14
CA ILE A 137 -2.07 -2.01 4.38
C ILE A 137 -1.99 -0.81 5.33
N PRO A 138 -1.69 0.43 4.90
CA PRO A 138 -1.79 1.59 5.77
C PRO A 138 -3.20 1.83 6.34
N ALA A 139 -4.25 1.44 5.60
CA ALA A 139 -5.62 1.49 6.11
C ALA A 139 -5.82 0.49 7.27
N ALA A 140 -5.25 -0.72 7.17
CA ALA A 140 -5.28 -1.69 8.27
C ALA A 140 -4.58 -1.14 9.53
N VAL A 141 -3.42 -0.51 9.36
CA VAL A 141 -2.72 0.14 10.49
C VAL A 141 -3.54 1.28 11.05
N MET A 142 -4.20 2.10 10.20
CA MET A 142 -5.07 3.18 10.65
C MET A 142 -6.27 2.66 11.45
N ALA A 143 -6.87 1.54 11.03
CA ALA A 143 -7.94 0.88 11.79
C ALA A 143 -7.44 0.47 13.18
N HIS A 144 -6.24 -0.11 13.26
CA HIS A 144 -5.62 -0.49 14.53
C HIS A 144 -5.38 0.73 15.44
N VAL A 145 -4.75 1.80 14.91
CA VAL A 145 -4.50 3.06 15.64
C VAL A 145 -5.81 3.67 16.15
N ALA A 146 -6.84 3.69 15.30
CA ALA A 146 -8.14 4.26 15.66
C ALA A 146 -8.84 3.47 16.77
N LEU A 147 -8.76 2.14 16.74
CA LEU A 147 -9.31 1.28 17.79
C LEU A 147 -8.52 1.41 19.09
N ASN A 148 -7.19 1.42 19.02
CA ASN A 148 -6.33 1.63 20.19
C ASN A 148 -6.59 2.97 20.86
N ALA A 149 -6.81 4.03 20.08
CA ALA A 149 -7.12 5.35 20.62
C ALA A 149 -8.38 5.36 21.50
N CYS A 150 -9.32 4.43 21.24
CA CYS A 150 -10.57 4.29 22.01
C CYS A 150 -10.42 3.40 23.27
N THR A 151 -9.28 2.73 23.45
CA THR A 151 -9.05 1.85 24.60
C THR A 151 -8.38 2.59 25.76
N ALA A 152 -8.36 2.00 26.96
CA ALA A 152 -7.64 2.52 28.13
C ALA A 152 -6.23 1.90 28.29
N LEU A 153 -5.70 1.25 27.24
CA LEU A 153 -4.41 0.56 27.31
C LEU A 153 -3.25 1.55 27.54
N PRO A 154 -2.27 1.23 28.37
CA PRO A 154 -1.02 1.96 28.45
C PRO A 154 -0.21 1.76 27.15
N ASP A 155 0.69 2.68 26.86
CA ASP A 155 1.68 2.56 25.74
C ASP A 155 1.08 2.32 24.34
N LYS A 156 -0.10 2.90 24.06
CA LYS A 156 -0.79 2.77 22.77
C LYS A 156 0.11 3.09 21.58
N SER A 157 0.86 4.18 21.66
CA SER A 157 1.74 4.64 20.60
C SER A 157 2.85 3.62 20.29
N TYR A 158 3.36 2.94 21.31
CA TYR A 158 4.34 1.87 21.12
C TYR A 158 3.77 0.72 20.31
N TRP A 159 2.59 0.21 20.67
CA TRP A 159 1.93 -0.88 19.95
C TRP A 159 1.53 -0.48 18.52
N ASP A 160 1.08 0.75 18.33
CA ASP A 160 0.79 1.30 16.99
C ASP A 160 2.05 1.32 16.12
N GLY A 161 3.18 1.74 16.71
CA GLY A 161 4.48 1.72 16.05
C GLY A 161 4.93 0.32 15.68
N VAL A 162 4.86 -0.64 16.60
CA VAL A 162 5.23 -2.06 16.36
C VAL A 162 4.37 -2.66 15.24
N PHE A 163 3.06 -2.49 15.31
CA PHE A 163 2.16 -2.99 14.28
C PHE A 163 2.45 -2.36 12.90
N GLY A 164 2.73 -1.06 12.88
CA GLY A 164 3.11 -0.37 11.66
C GLY A 164 4.45 -0.83 11.08
N ILE A 165 5.46 -1.12 11.91
CA ILE A 165 6.74 -1.69 11.47
C ILE A 165 6.51 -3.07 10.84
N LEU A 166 5.72 -3.93 11.46
CA LEU A 166 5.40 -5.25 10.93
C LEU A 166 4.70 -5.15 9.57
N ALA A 167 3.73 -4.25 9.46
CA ALA A 167 3.00 -3.99 8.22
C ALA A 167 3.93 -3.49 7.10
N GLY A 168 4.81 -2.52 7.39
CA GLY A 168 5.77 -2.00 6.42
C GLY A 168 6.83 -3.03 6.02
N THR A 169 7.25 -3.88 6.96
CA THR A 169 8.17 -4.99 6.68
C THR A 169 7.52 -6.02 5.76
N ALA A 170 6.27 -6.39 6.00
CA ALA A 170 5.52 -7.29 5.11
C ALA A 170 5.38 -6.71 3.69
N LEU A 171 5.12 -5.41 3.56
CA LEU A 171 5.14 -4.71 2.26
C LEU A 171 6.51 -4.81 1.57
N SER A 172 7.57 -4.58 2.31
CA SER A 172 8.94 -4.65 1.77
C SER A 172 9.25 -6.04 1.25
N PHE A 173 8.91 -7.09 1.99
CA PHE A 173 9.07 -8.48 1.54
C PHE A 173 8.24 -8.79 0.30
N MET A 174 7.00 -8.33 0.24
CA MET A 174 6.15 -8.49 -0.95
C MET A 174 6.80 -7.84 -2.18
N GLY A 175 7.32 -6.62 -2.05
CA GLY A 175 7.99 -5.92 -3.14
C GLY A 175 9.29 -6.62 -3.58
N VAL A 176 10.11 -7.08 -2.64
CA VAL A 176 11.33 -7.87 -2.93
C VAL A 176 10.98 -9.17 -3.64
N PHE A 177 9.95 -9.88 -3.21
CA PHE A 177 9.48 -11.09 -3.88
C PHE A 177 9.11 -10.84 -5.34
N MET A 178 8.39 -9.76 -5.63
CA MET A 178 8.04 -9.37 -7.01
C MET A 178 9.30 -9.10 -7.85
N MET A 179 10.30 -8.42 -7.30
CA MET A 179 11.57 -8.17 -8.00
C MET A 179 12.36 -9.45 -8.27
N LEU A 180 12.43 -10.37 -7.31
CA LEU A 180 13.11 -11.66 -7.46
C LEU A 180 12.42 -12.55 -8.50
N TYR A 181 11.08 -12.57 -8.50
CA TYR A 181 10.30 -13.25 -9.52
C TYR A 181 10.62 -12.73 -10.93
N THR A 182 10.70 -11.41 -11.10
CA THR A 182 11.07 -10.76 -12.35
C THR A 182 12.47 -11.19 -12.84
N ARG A 183 13.45 -11.24 -11.93
CA ARG A 183 14.82 -11.67 -12.27
C ARG A 183 14.86 -13.12 -12.76
N ARG A 184 14.18 -14.02 -12.08
CA ARG A 184 14.13 -15.44 -12.46
C ARG A 184 13.50 -15.65 -13.84
N HIS A 185 12.40 -14.97 -14.12
CA HIS A 185 11.73 -15.04 -15.43
C HIS A 185 12.58 -14.48 -16.57
N LYS A 186 13.33 -13.40 -16.36
CA LYS A 186 14.24 -12.88 -17.38
C LYS A 186 15.36 -13.88 -17.72
N LEU A 187 15.94 -14.54 -16.74
CA LEU A 187 16.99 -15.54 -16.95
C LEU A 187 16.48 -16.76 -17.75
N SER A 188 15.27 -17.21 -17.47
CA SER A 188 14.67 -18.34 -18.18
C SER A 188 14.38 -18.02 -19.66
N LEU A 189 14.01 -16.79 -19.98
CA LEU A 189 13.77 -16.35 -21.37
C LEU A 189 15.07 -16.25 -22.18
N ILE A 190 16.20 -15.91 -21.57
CA ILE A 190 17.51 -15.84 -22.25
C ILE A 190 18.01 -17.25 -22.60
N HIS A 191 17.81 -18.24 -21.71
CA HIS A 191 18.23 -19.64 -21.96
C HIS A 191 17.41 -20.37 -23.04
N ILE A 192 16.24 -19.87 -23.42
CA ILE A 192 15.39 -20.47 -24.47
C ILE A 192 15.75 -19.90 -25.84
N SER A 193 16.47 -18.77 -25.91
CA SER A 193 16.87 -18.09 -27.16
C SER A 193 18.27 -18.47 -27.65
N GLU A 194 19.03 -19.28 -26.92
CA GLU A 194 20.27 -19.95 -27.33
C GLU A 194 20.00 -21.38 -27.78
#